data_38a86b7dd14ed50fa4bc463005252068
#
_entry.id   38a86b7dd14ed50fa4bc463005252068
#
_cell.length_a   1.000
_cell.length_b   1.000
_cell.length_c   1.000
_cell.angle_alpha   90.00
_cell.angle_beta   90.00
_cell.angle_gamma   90.00
#
_symmetry.space_group_name_H-M   'P 1'
#
loop_
_entity.id
_entity.type
_entity.pdbx_description
1 polymer ?
#
loop_
_entity_poly.entity_id
_entity_poly.type
_entity_poly.pdbx_seq_one_letter_code
_entity_poly.pdbx_strand_id
1 'polypeptide(L)'
;LQTRPLTAISEAQELVGSIVSQLLSTDEMVLHLMSDSPESESIYYHSLNVSILSMMLAKEAGFTEEEMKLVGFAALMHDVGMLRIPTQILRKSEPLTKPEQNLLKQHTRYGYELLDLTKDCPEAAKSVVLHHHERLDGSGYPDGLKGEKIDKLTQMVAMVDEYDELCHPQDQSKAKVPHAVLSFLFKHKTKQLNKDYIGLLVKQLGIYPPGSVVQLSNGQVGLVMSVNPKRLLFPSVLIYDPAIPRHEAPIIDLEDVGLSIGKVIAPARLPKPVFEYLNPRTRISFYFDHSNISPHT
;
A
#
# COMPACT_ATOMS: atom_id res chain seq x y z
N LEU A 1 -0.20 11.78 -18.11
CA LEU A 1 1.08 11.38 -18.71
C LEU A 1 1.01 11.19 -20.23
N GLN A 2 0.02 10.48 -20.78
CA GLN A 2 -0.04 10.24 -22.25
C GLN A 2 -0.15 11.54 -23.07
N THR A 3 -0.85 12.56 -22.58
CA THR A 3 -1.13 13.80 -23.31
C THR A 3 -0.27 14.99 -22.86
N ARG A 4 0.20 14.99 -21.60
CA ARG A 4 0.98 16.09 -21.00
C ARG A 4 1.97 15.54 -19.96
N PRO A 5 3.06 14.89 -20.39
CA PRO A 5 3.95 14.18 -19.45
C PRO A 5 4.67 15.13 -18.46
N LEU A 6 5.10 16.29 -18.90
CA LEU A 6 5.78 17.27 -18.03
C LEU A 6 4.85 17.81 -16.93
N THR A 7 3.62 18.18 -17.29
CA THR A 7 2.63 18.64 -16.32
C THR A 7 2.31 17.58 -15.27
N ALA A 8 2.10 16.34 -15.70
CA ALA A 8 1.80 15.24 -14.80
C ALA A 8 2.95 14.92 -13.83
N ILE A 9 4.21 15.05 -14.26
CA ILE A 9 5.38 14.86 -13.39
C ILE A 9 5.46 16.00 -12.35
N SER A 10 5.27 17.26 -12.76
CA SER A 10 5.26 18.40 -11.85
C SER A 10 4.14 18.26 -10.80
N GLU A 11 2.91 17.94 -11.24
CA GLU A 11 1.78 17.71 -10.34
C GLU A 11 2.03 16.56 -9.36
N ALA A 12 2.66 15.48 -9.81
CA ALA A 12 3.03 14.35 -8.95
C ALA A 12 4.10 14.75 -7.91
N GLN A 13 5.09 15.55 -8.29
CA GLN A 13 6.12 16.06 -7.38
C GLN A 13 5.51 17.01 -6.34
N GLU A 14 4.58 17.89 -6.74
CA GLU A 14 3.87 18.79 -5.83
C GLU A 14 3.00 18.01 -4.83
N LEU A 15 2.25 17.00 -5.30
CA LEU A 15 1.45 16.12 -4.44
C LEU A 15 2.33 15.43 -3.40
N VAL A 16 3.41 14.80 -3.83
CA VAL A 16 4.35 14.10 -2.94
C VAL A 16 5.00 15.08 -1.95
N GLY A 17 5.40 16.27 -2.40
CA GLY A 17 5.95 17.31 -1.55
C GLY A 17 4.98 17.75 -0.45
N SER A 18 3.70 17.91 -0.79
CA SER A 18 2.64 18.23 0.17
C SER A 18 2.47 17.11 1.21
N ILE A 19 2.41 15.84 0.76
CA ILE A 19 2.29 14.68 1.68
C ILE A 19 3.50 14.58 2.60
N VAL A 20 4.72 14.74 2.10
CA VAL A 20 5.95 14.70 2.92
C VAL A 20 5.94 15.82 3.97
N SER A 21 5.55 17.04 3.59
CA SER A 21 5.46 18.17 4.53
C SER A 21 4.47 17.87 5.66
N GLN A 22 3.32 17.26 5.33
CA GLN A 22 2.34 16.82 6.32
C GLN A 22 2.89 15.72 7.23
N LEU A 23 3.57 14.71 6.65
CA LEU A 23 4.19 13.63 7.41
C LEU A 23 5.23 14.13 8.40
N LEU A 24 6.02 15.15 8.05
CA LEU A 24 7.06 15.72 8.90
C LEU A 24 6.49 16.62 9.99
N SER A 25 5.35 17.27 9.75
CA SER A 25 4.70 18.15 10.74
C SER A 25 3.91 17.42 11.82
N THR A 26 3.71 16.10 11.69
CA THR A 26 2.84 15.32 12.57
C THR A 26 3.65 14.26 13.30
N ASP A 27 3.62 14.28 14.66
CA ASP A 27 4.26 13.26 15.50
C ASP A 27 3.44 11.95 15.56
N GLU A 28 2.15 12.03 15.33
CA GLU A 28 1.24 10.88 15.30
C GLU A 28 0.63 10.72 13.91
N MET A 29 0.90 9.58 13.29
CA MET A 29 0.30 9.20 12.03
C MET A 29 -0.75 8.14 12.28
N VAL A 30 -1.99 8.42 11.89
CA VAL A 30 -3.06 7.44 11.89
C VAL A 30 -3.40 7.10 10.44
N LEU A 31 -3.24 5.82 10.09
CA LEU A 31 -3.63 5.31 8.79
C LEU A 31 -5.12 4.98 8.80
N HIS A 32 -5.86 5.60 7.93
CA HIS A 32 -7.28 5.34 7.74
C HIS A 32 -7.55 4.61 6.44
N LEU A 33 -8.59 3.78 6.48
CA LEU A 33 -9.13 3.07 5.34
C LEU A 33 -10.17 3.96 4.64
N MET A 34 -9.96 4.25 3.34
CA MET A 34 -10.99 4.84 2.49
C MET A 34 -11.74 3.73 1.76
N SER A 35 -13.06 3.67 1.92
CA SER A 35 -13.86 2.52 1.50
C SER A 35 -14.65 2.70 0.20
N ASP A 36 -14.54 3.83 -0.49
CA ASP A 36 -15.43 4.17 -1.62
C ASP A 36 -14.63 4.49 -2.90
N SER A 37 -14.12 3.45 -3.56
CA SER A 37 -13.42 3.63 -4.84
C SER A 37 -14.06 2.83 -5.96
N PRO A 38 -14.36 3.44 -7.13
CA PRO A 38 -14.85 2.71 -8.31
C PRO A 38 -13.81 1.70 -8.81
N GLU A 39 -14.25 0.54 -9.23
CA GLU A 39 -13.37 -0.54 -9.76
C GLU A 39 -12.49 -0.11 -10.94
N SER A 40 -12.88 0.94 -11.67
CA SER A 40 -12.18 1.44 -12.85
C SER A 40 -10.87 2.19 -12.56
N GLU A 41 -10.61 2.58 -11.31
CA GLU A 41 -9.47 3.43 -10.92
C GLU A 41 -8.36 2.68 -10.17
N SER A 42 -8.35 1.37 -10.24
CA SER A 42 -7.51 0.48 -9.43
C SER A 42 -6.00 0.73 -9.50
N ILE A 43 -5.48 1.05 -10.68
CA ILE A 43 -4.04 1.29 -10.88
C ILE A 43 -3.60 2.56 -10.14
N TYR A 44 -4.42 3.60 -10.13
CA TYR A 44 -4.11 4.85 -9.43
C TYR A 44 -4.07 4.68 -7.93
N TYR A 45 -5.01 3.90 -7.35
CA TYR A 45 -5.02 3.63 -5.91
C TYR A 45 -3.84 2.77 -5.48
N HIS A 46 -3.44 1.78 -6.29
CA HIS A 46 -2.23 0.98 -6.03
C HIS A 46 -1.00 1.90 -5.94
N SER A 47 -0.74 2.68 -6.98
CA SER A 47 0.42 3.57 -7.01
C SER A 47 0.40 4.60 -5.87
N LEU A 48 -0.77 5.12 -5.52
CA LEU A 48 -0.93 6.04 -4.39
C LEU A 48 -0.64 5.35 -3.05
N ASN A 49 -1.18 4.14 -2.83
CA ASN A 49 -0.92 3.36 -1.63
C ASN A 49 0.58 3.05 -1.47
N VAL A 50 1.21 2.56 -2.54
CA VAL A 50 2.65 2.26 -2.53
C VAL A 50 3.45 3.53 -2.22
N SER A 51 3.07 4.68 -2.79
CA SER A 51 3.71 5.96 -2.51
C SER A 51 3.55 6.38 -1.04
N ILE A 52 2.34 6.39 -0.50
CA ILE A 52 2.06 6.80 0.89
C ILE A 52 2.78 5.89 1.87
N LEU A 53 2.65 4.57 1.72
CA LEU A 53 3.30 3.61 2.61
C LEU A 53 4.83 3.71 2.53
N SER A 54 5.40 3.90 1.34
CA SER A 54 6.84 4.07 1.17
C SER A 54 7.36 5.33 1.87
N MET A 55 6.65 6.46 1.76
CA MET A 55 7.02 7.71 2.46
C MET A 55 6.94 7.57 3.98
N MET A 56 5.90 6.89 4.49
CA MET A 56 5.77 6.61 5.92
C MET A 56 6.94 5.76 6.44
N LEU A 57 7.27 4.70 5.73
CA LEU A 57 8.38 3.82 6.11
C LEU A 57 9.72 4.53 5.99
N ALA A 58 9.90 5.42 5.00
CA ALA A 58 11.09 6.23 4.83
C ALA A 58 11.30 7.17 6.03
N LYS A 59 10.23 7.81 6.53
CA LYS A 59 10.28 8.60 7.77
C LYS A 59 10.77 7.76 8.95
N GLU A 60 10.17 6.59 9.18
CA GLU A 60 10.54 5.69 10.28
C GLU A 60 11.95 5.10 10.12
N ALA A 61 12.41 4.93 8.88
CA ALA A 61 13.77 4.48 8.57
C ALA A 61 14.82 5.60 8.70
N GLY A 62 14.42 6.83 9.01
CA GLY A 62 15.30 7.98 9.18
C GLY A 62 15.83 8.56 7.86
N PHE A 63 15.08 8.44 6.78
CA PHE A 63 15.42 9.07 5.50
C PHE A 63 15.27 10.57 5.60
N THR A 64 16.09 11.31 4.83
CA THR A 64 15.97 12.76 4.72
C THR A 64 14.67 13.14 4.00
N GLU A 65 14.24 14.40 4.14
CA GLU A 65 13.06 14.93 3.43
C GLU A 65 13.17 14.75 1.91
N GLU A 66 14.37 14.99 1.35
CA GLU A 66 14.63 14.78 -0.08
C GLU A 66 14.50 13.32 -0.48
N GLU A 67 15.00 12.39 0.32
CA GLU A 67 14.87 10.95 0.09
C GLU A 67 13.41 10.49 0.23
N MET A 68 12.65 11.08 1.16
CA MET A 68 11.21 10.82 1.30
C MET A 68 10.43 11.31 0.07
N LYS A 69 10.72 12.51 -0.42
CA LYS A 69 10.11 13.03 -1.66
C LYS A 69 10.47 12.15 -2.85
N LEU A 70 11.71 11.72 -2.92
CA LEU A 70 12.21 10.90 -4.03
C LEU A 70 11.57 9.51 -4.04
N VAL A 71 11.49 8.83 -2.90
CA VAL A 71 10.85 7.51 -2.81
C VAL A 71 9.36 7.60 -3.04
N GLY A 72 8.68 8.63 -2.53
CA GLY A 72 7.26 8.86 -2.77
C GLY A 72 6.93 9.09 -4.23
N PHE A 73 7.70 9.94 -4.91
CA PHE A 73 7.55 10.19 -6.34
C PHE A 73 7.84 8.93 -7.17
N ALA A 74 8.94 8.24 -6.89
CA ALA A 74 9.31 7.02 -7.61
C ALA A 74 8.25 5.91 -7.41
N ALA A 75 7.74 5.74 -6.20
CA ALA A 75 6.66 4.82 -5.89
C ALA A 75 5.34 5.19 -6.59
N LEU A 76 5.01 6.49 -6.70
CA LEU A 76 3.84 6.92 -7.46
C LEU A 76 3.97 6.62 -8.96
N MET A 77 5.19 6.61 -9.50
CA MET A 77 5.49 6.41 -10.92
C MET A 77 5.95 5.00 -11.26
N HIS A 78 6.12 4.07 -10.29
CA HIS A 78 6.78 2.78 -10.51
C HIS A 78 6.17 1.99 -11.66
N ASP A 79 4.86 2.04 -11.79
CA ASP A 79 4.07 1.32 -12.78
C ASP A 79 3.68 2.15 -14.01
N VAL A 80 4.25 3.35 -14.19
CA VAL A 80 3.91 4.24 -15.34
C VAL A 80 4.09 3.56 -16.69
N GLY A 81 5.01 2.61 -16.80
CA GLY A 81 5.24 1.84 -18.02
C GLY A 81 4.11 0.90 -18.41
N MET A 82 3.18 0.59 -17.51
CA MET A 82 1.96 -0.16 -17.82
C MET A 82 1.11 0.52 -18.88
N LEU A 83 1.26 1.84 -19.06
CA LEU A 83 0.61 2.60 -20.14
C LEU A 83 1.00 2.11 -21.54
N ARG A 84 2.15 1.44 -21.70
CA ARG A 84 2.61 0.86 -22.97
C ARG A 84 2.28 -0.63 -23.13
N ILE A 85 1.72 -1.26 -22.09
CA ILE A 85 1.30 -2.67 -22.16
C ILE A 85 -0.07 -2.74 -22.85
N PRO A 86 -0.26 -3.63 -23.82
CA PRO A 86 -1.55 -3.81 -24.48
C PRO A 86 -2.68 -4.14 -23.49
N THR A 87 -3.81 -3.45 -23.62
CA THR A 87 -4.98 -3.63 -22.74
C THR A 87 -5.50 -5.07 -22.71
N GLN A 88 -5.34 -5.80 -23.83
CA GLN A 88 -5.72 -7.22 -23.93
C GLN A 88 -4.93 -8.10 -22.95
N ILE A 89 -3.67 -7.75 -22.65
CA ILE A 89 -2.84 -8.45 -21.68
C ILE A 89 -3.24 -8.05 -20.27
N LEU A 90 -3.43 -6.74 -20.03
CA LEU A 90 -3.79 -6.21 -18.71
C LEU A 90 -5.17 -6.68 -18.23
N ARG A 91 -6.13 -6.92 -19.14
CA ARG A 91 -7.50 -7.34 -18.82
C ARG A 91 -7.75 -8.84 -19.01
N LYS A 92 -6.71 -9.62 -19.29
CA LYS A 92 -6.86 -11.04 -19.53
C LYS A 92 -7.23 -11.77 -18.23
N SER A 93 -8.33 -12.55 -18.27
CA SER A 93 -8.80 -13.35 -17.13
C SER A 93 -8.08 -14.71 -17.03
N GLU A 94 -7.65 -15.26 -18.18
CA GLU A 94 -6.88 -16.49 -18.22
C GLU A 94 -5.41 -16.24 -17.82
N PRO A 95 -4.70 -17.27 -17.34
CA PRO A 95 -3.28 -17.17 -17.07
C PRO A 95 -2.47 -16.67 -18.27
N LEU A 96 -1.58 -15.71 -18.05
CA LEU A 96 -0.71 -15.19 -19.08
C LEU A 96 0.24 -16.28 -19.59
N THR A 97 0.40 -16.37 -20.89
CA THR A 97 1.44 -17.18 -21.54
C THR A 97 2.83 -16.62 -21.23
N LYS A 98 3.88 -17.42 -21.44
CA LYS A 98 5.26 -16.97 -21.20
C LYS A 98 5.66 -15.71 -21.98
N PRO A 99 5.32 -15.57 -23.29
CA PRO A 99 5.54 -14.33 -24.03
C PRO A 99 4.79 -13.14 -23.45
N GLU A 100 3.53 -13.30 -23.04
CA GLU A 100 2.73 -12.23 -22.42
C GLU A 100 3.32 -11.81 -21.07
N GLN A 101 3.76 -12.76 -20.23
CA GLN A 101 4.48 -12.46 -18.99
C GLN A 101 5.78 -11.68 -19.26
N ASN A 102 6.55 -12.07 -20.28
CA ASN A 102 7.76 -11.36 -20.65
C ASN A 102 7.46 -9.94 -21.14
N LEU A 103 6.36 -9.76 -21.89
CA LEU A 103 5.94 -8.43 -22.33
C LEU A 103 5.45 -7.58 -21.14
N LEU A 104 4.68 -8.17 -20.22
CA LEU A 104 4.26 -7.48 -19.00
C LEU A 104 5.47 -6.97 -18.19
N LYS A 105 6.52 -7.78 -18.05
CA LYS A 105 7.76 -7.37 -17.36
C LYS A 105 8.48 -6.19 -18.01
N GLN A 106 8.21 -5.89 -19.29
CA GLN A 106 8.81 -4.72 -19.95
C GLN A 106 8.27 -3.39 -19.42
N HIS A 107 7.20 -3.38 -18.61
CA HIS A 107 6.70 -2.12 -18.04
C HIS A 107 7.78 -1.38 -17.25
N THR A 108 8.71 -2.07 -16.59
CA THR A 108 9.82 -1.43 -15.87
C THR A 108 10.73 -0.63 -16.80
N ARG A 109 11.11 -1.21 -17.95
CA ARG A 109 11.91 -0.53 -18.97
C ARG A 109 11.12 0.58 -19.66
N TYR A 110 9.86 0.33 -19.98
CA TYR A 110 8.96 1.34 -20.56
C TYR A 110 8.74 2.52 -19.62
N GLY A 111 8.65 2.27 -18.32
CA GLY A 111 8.56 3.30 -17.31
C GLY A 111 9.82 4.16 -17.25
N TYR A 112 10.99 3.52 -17.19
CA TYR A 112 12.28 4.19 -17.26
C TYR A 112 12.38 5.10 -18.50
N GLU A 113 12.10 4.55 -19.70
CA GLU A 113 12.12 5.31 -20.96
C GLU A 113 11.14 6.48 -20.96
N LEU A 114 9.93 6.32 -20.40
CA LEU A 114 8.95 7.40 -20.30
C LEU A 114 9.45 8.55 -19.41
N LEU A 115 10.06 8.23 -18.28
CA LEU A 115 10.61 9.21 -17.37
C LEU A 115 11.90 9.85 -17.92
N ASP A 116 12.69 9.11 -18.69
CA ASP A 116 13.93 9.61 -19.31
C ASP A 116 13.69 10.65 -20.42
N LEU A 117 12.49 10.66 -21.01
CA LEU A 117 12.07 11.72 -21.93
C LEU A 117 11.94 13.09 -21.24
N THR A 118 11.93 13.13 -19.91
CA THR A 118 11.76 14.35 -19.12
C THR A 118 13.08 14.72 -18.43
N LYS A 119 13.64 15.89 -18.77
CA LYS A 119 14.95 16.32 -18.23
C LYS A 119 14.96 16.53 -16.71
N ASP A 120 13.79 16.76 -16.11
CA ASP A 120 13.65 17.13 -14.70
C ASP A 120 13.35 15.92 -13.79
N CYS A 121 13.30 14.68 -14.33
CA CYS A 121 13.10 13.50 -13.52
C CYS A 121 14.41 13.02 -12.89
N PRO A 122 14.50 12.92 -11.55
CA PRO A 122 15.72 12.46 -10.88
C PRO A 122 16.12 11.04 -11.31
N GLU A 123 17.42 10.83 -11.55
CA GLU A 123 17.97 9.54 -11.98
C GLU A 123 17.68 8.42 -10.99
N ALA A 124 17.74 8.74 -9.68
CA ALA A 124 17.40 7.78 -8.65
C ALA A 124 15.91 7.34 -8.70
N ALA A 125 14.98 8.22 -9.09
CA ALA A 125 13.58 7.84 -9.30
C ALA A 125 13.41 6.92 -10.51
N LYS A 126 14.12 7.21 -11.63
CA LYS A 126 14.12 6.33 -12.80
C LYS A 126 14.71 4.95 -12.47
N SER A 127 15.75 4.90 -11.64
CA SER A 127 16.34 3.64 -11.16
C SER A 127 15.32 2.81 -10.39
N VAL A 128 14.56 3.43 -9.47
CA VAL A 128 13.48 2.73 -8.74
C VAL A 128 12.44 2.16 -9.70
N VAL A 129 11.97 2.97 -10.66
CA VAL A 129 10.98 2.53 -11.67
C VAL A 129 11.50 1.35 -12.50
N LEU A 130 12.78 1.33 -12.84
CA LEU A 130 13.39 0.22 -13.58
C LEU A 130 13.52 -1.04 -12.73
N HIS A 131 13.83 -0.92 -11.44
CA HIS A 131 14.30 -2.04 -10.62
C HIS A 131 13.37 -2.45 -9.47
N HIS A 132 12.16 -1.91 -9.34
CA HIS A 132 11.25 -2.23 -8.23
C HIS A 132 10.83 -3.71 -8.18
N HIS A 133 10.98 -4.45 -9.24
CA HIS A 133 10.80 -5.90 -9.23
C HIS A 133 12.09 -6.71 -9.05
N GLU A 134 13.22 -6.06 -8.77
CA GLU A 134 14.44 -6.77 -8.36
C GLU A 134 14.27 -7.37 -6.96
N ARG A 135 14.99 -8.44 -6.68
CA ARG A 135 14.94 -9.16 -5.40
C ARG A 135 16.37 -9.40 -4.89
N LEU A 136 16.57 -9.26 -3.60
CA LEU A 136 17.91 -9.34 -2.97
C LEU A 136 18.65 -10.64 -3.26
N ASP A 137 17.94 -11.73 -3.51
CA ASP A 137 18.51 -13.02 -3.92
C ASP A 137 18.86 -13.11 -5.42
N GLY A 138 18.52 -12.08 -6.21
CA GLY A 138 18.74 -12.01 -7.65
C GLY A 138 17.72 -12.76 -8.49
N SER A 139 16.59 -13.16 -7.90
CA SER A 139 15.49 -13.81 -8.62
C SER A 139 14.58 -12.81 -9.33
N GLY A 140 14.83 -11.51 -9.16
CA GLY A 140 14.05 -10.42 -9.73
C GLY A 140 14.33 -10.13 -11.21
N TYR A 141 13.82 -9.03 -11.70
CA TYR A 141 14.01 -8.52 -13.06
C TYR A 141 14.00 -6.98 -13.04
N PRO A 142 14.49 -6.29 -14.08
CA PRO A 142 14.92 -6.79 -15.41
C PRO A 142 16.37 -7.27 -15.48
N ASP A 143 17.25 -6.94 -14.53
CA ASP A 143 18.69 -7.12 -14.64
C ASP A 143 19.24 -8.20 -13.68
N GLY A 144 18.41 -8.73 -12.77
CA GLY A 144 18.79 -9.77 -11.80
C GLY A 144 19.81 -9.26 -10.77
N LEU A 145 19.63 -8.02 -10.33
CA LEU A 145 20.48 -7.40 -9.31
C LEU A 145 20.40 -8.14 -7.98
N LYS A 146 21.50 -8.11 -7.20
CA LYS A 146 21.60 -8.81 -5.91
C LYS A 146 22.09 -7.92 -4.79
N GLY A 147 21.49 -8.09 -3.61
CA GLY A 147 21.93 -7.46 -2.37
C GLY A 147 22.11 -5.95 -2.49
N GLU A 148 23.28 -5.45 -2.15
CA GLU A 148 23.61 -4.02 -2.14
C GLU A 148 23.61 -3.33 -3.51
N LYS A 149 23.54 -4.08 -4.61
CA LYS A 149 23.38 -3.51 -5.95
C LYS A 149 21.99 -2.90 -6.17
N ILE A 150 21.03 -3.29 -5.35
CA ILE A 150 19.70 -2.70 -5.31
C ILE A 150 19.74 -1.58 -4.27
N ASP A 151 19.55 -0.34 -4.70
CA ASP A 151 19.58 0.81 -3.80
C ASP A 151 18.44 0.78 -2.76
N LYS A 152 18.62 1.53 -1.66
CA LYS A 152 17.68 1.48 -0.52
C LYS A 152 16.26 1.95 -0.84
N LEU A 153 16.09 2.88 -1.79
CA LEU A 153 14.77 3.37 -2.22
C LEU A 153 14.04 2.29 -3.01
N THR A 154 14.75 1.65 -3.94
CA THR A 154 14.25 0.50 -4.71
C THR A 154 13.85 -0.66 -3.80
N GLN A 155 14.68 -1.01 -2.80
CA GLN A 155 14.34 -2.06 -1.83
C GLN A 155 13.05 -1.74 -1.05
N MET A 156 12.85 -0.48 -0.69
CA MET A 156 11.64 -0.04 0.03
C MET A 156 10.40 -0.14 -0.85
N VAL A 157 10.44 0.42 -2.06
CA VAL A 157 9.32 0.37 -3.00
C VAL A 157 8.99 -1.08 -3.36
N ALA A 158 10.00 -1.92 -3.68
CA ALA A 158 9.80 -3.34 -3.99
C ALA A 158 9.09 -4.13 -2.87
N MET A 159 9.32 -3.78 -1.62
CA MET A 159 8.69 -4.44 -0.48
C MET A 159 7.26 -3.96 -0.27
N VAL A 160 7.01 -2.65 -0.40
CA VAL A 160 5.67 -2.07 -0.26
C VAL A 160 4.76 -2.50 -1.42
N ASP A 161 5.29 -2.51 -2.63
CA ASP A 161 4.62 -3.00 -3.83
C ASP A 161 4.16 -4.45 -3.68
N GLU A 162 5.06 -5.36 -3.28
CA GLU A 162 4.73 -6.77 -2.99
C GLU A 162 3.63 -6.91 -1.92
N TYR A 163 3.64 -6.04 -0.89
CA TYR A 163 2.60 -6.02 0.13
C TYR A 163 1.25 -5.62 -0.46
N ASP A 164 1.20 -4.51 -1.20
CA ASP A 164 -0.06 -3.99 -1.75
C ASP A 164 -0.62 -4.93 -2.83
N GLU A 165 0.22 -5.47 -3.73
CA GLU A 165 -0.19 -6.47 -4.72
C GLU A 165 -0.80 -7.74 -4.11
N LEU A 166 -0.26 -8.21 -2.98
CA LEU A 166 -0.80 -9.38 -2.29
C LEU A 166 -2.13 -9.08 -1.58
N CYS A 167 -2.34 -7.84 -1.12
CA CYS A 167 -3.59 -7.39 -0.53
C CYS A 167 -4.65 -7.07 -1.61
N HIS A 168 -4.22 -6.46 -2.71
CA HIS A 168 -5.09 -5.90 -3.75
C HIS A 168 -4.70 -6.38 -5.16
N PRO A 169 -4.61 -7.69 -5.42
CA PRO A 169 -4.24 -8.20 -6.73
C PRO A 169 -5.30 -7.83 -7.78
N GLN A 170 -4.90 -7.80 -9.04
CA GLN A 170 -5.82 -7.56 -10.15
C GLN A 170 -6.99 -8.58 -10.15
N ASP A 171 -6.68 -9.86 -9.96
CA ASP A 171 -7.68 -10.90 -9.69
C ASP A 171 -8.05 -10.92 -8.21
N GLN A 172 -9.12 -10.23 -7.86
CA GLN A 172 -9.60 -10.08 -6.48
C GLN A 172 -9.89 -11.42 -5.77
N SER A 173 -10.08 -12.52 -6.51
CA SER A 173 -10.23 -13.84 -5.89
C SER A 173 -8.97 -14.33 -5.19
N LYS A 174 -7.81 -13.78 -5.55
CA LYS A 174 -6.49 -14.08 -4.98
C LYS A 174 -6.08 -13.16 -3.84
N ALA A 175 -6.89 -12.14 -3.54
CA ALA A 175 -6.60 -11.18 -2.47
C ALA A 175 -6.42 -11.87 -1.13
N LYS A 176 -5.34 -11.53 -0.44
CA LYS A 176 -5.05 -12.01 0.91
C LYS A 176 -5.38 -10.93 1.92
N VAL A 177 -5.82 -11.35 3.10
CA VAL A 177 -6.07 -10.40 4.19
C VAL A 177 -4.75 -9.77 4.66
N PRO A 178 -4.72 -8.44 4.94
CA PRO A 178 -3.50 -7.72 5.29
C PRO A 178 -2.65 -8.37 6.37
N HIS A 179 -3.26 -8.84 7.46
CA HIS A 179 -2.59 -9.57 8.53
C HIS A 179 -1.85 -10.83 8.02
N ALA A 180 -2.48 -11.60 7.12
CA ALA A 180 -1.86 -12.80 6.56
C ALA A 180 -0.71 -12.44 5.61
N VAL A 181 -0.81 -11.31 4.88
CA VAL A 181 0.26 -10.81 4.02
C VAL A 181 1.49 -10.43 4.85
N LEU A 182 1.34 -9.65 5.92
CA LEU A 182 2.45 -9.30 6.81
C LEU A 182 3.14 -10.53 7.37
N SER A 183 2.36 -11.51 7.85
CA SER A 183 2.90 -12.78 8.33
C SER A 183 3.65 -13.57 7.25
N PHE A 184 3.12 -13.56 6.01
CA PHE A 184 3.75 -14.22 4.87
C PHE A 184 5.07 -13.55 4.47
N LEU A 185 5.10 -12.22 4.36
CA LEU A 185 6.32 -11.48 4.05
C LEU A 185 7.42 -11.76 5.08
N PHE A 186 7.07 -11.68 6.36
CA PHE A 186 8.03 -11.90 7.45
C PHE A 186 8.57 -13.33 7.49
N LYS A 187 7.74 -14.35 7.21
CA LYS A 187 8.14 -15.75 7.25
C LYS A 187 8.85 -16.24 5.99
N HIS A 188 8.47 -15.73 4.82
CA HIS A 188 8.85 -16.35 3.55
C HIS A 188 9.62 -15.46 2.58
N LYS A 189 9.60 -14.12 2.79
CA LYS A 189 10.17 -13.17 1.82
C LYS A 189 11.45 -12.47 2.28
N THR A 190 11.96 -12.76 3.48
CA THR A 190 13.14 -12.10 4.06
C THR A 190 14.46 -12.36 3.33
N LYS A 191 14.52 -13.32 2.40
CA LYS A 191 15.65 -13.52 1.49
C LYS A 191 15.54 -12.69 0.22
N GLN A 192 14.33 -12.31 -0.16
CA GLN A 192 14.01 -11.60 -1.40
C GLN A 192 13.84 -10.10 -1.16
N LEU A 193 13.32 -9.71 0.00
CA LEU A 193 13.01 -8.34 0.39
C LEU A 193 13.77 -7.95 1.64
N ASN A 194 13.98 -6.65 1.83
CA ASN A 194 14.69 -6.14 2.99
C ASN A 194 13.93 -6.43 4.29
N LYS A 195 14.54 -7.23 5.16
CA LYS A 195 13.94 -7.70 6.43
C LYS A 195 13.61 -6.55 7.38
N ASP A 196 14.46 -5.52 7.41
CA ASP A 196 14.28 -4.39 8.32
C ASP A 196 13.08 -3.54 7.87
N TYR A 197 12.90 -3.36 6.57
CA TYR A 197 11.71 -2.68 6.03
C TYR A 197 10.42 -3.49 6.25
N ILE A 198 10.47 -4.82 6.13
CA ILE A 198 9.35 -5.68 6.53
C ILE A 198 9.02 -5.47 8.02
N GLY A 199 10.04 -5.41 8.88
CA GLY A 199 9.88 -5.15 10.31
C GLY A 199 9.24 -3.79 10.59
N LEU A 200 9.66 -2.73 9.88
CA LEU A 200 9.06 -1.41 9.95
C LEU A 200 7.60 -1.41 9.49
N LEU A 201 7.29 -2.10 8.37
CA LEU A 201 5.92 -2.22 7.88
C LEU A 201 5.01 -2.91 8.91
N VAL A 202 5.47 -4.00 9.53
CA VAL A 202 4.73 -4.69 10.60
C VAL A 202 4.52 -3.76 11.80
N LYS A 203 5.52 -2.96 12.17
CA LYS A 203 5.43 -1.98 13.26
C LYS A 203 4.40 -0.87 12.95
N GLN A 204 4.39 -0.37 11.71
CA GLN A 204 3.52 0.73 11.30
C GLN A 204 2.06 0.31 11.10
N LEU A 205 1.84 -0.83 10.47
CA LEU A 205 0.49 -1.33 10.20
C LEU A 205 -0.12 -2.09 11.38
N GLY A 206 0.70 -2.42 12.38
CA GLY A 206 0.26 -3.15 13.55
C GLY A 206 -0.03 -4.62 13.29
N ILE A 207 -0.46 -5.30 14.36
CA ILE A 207 -0.84 -6.71 14.31
C ILE A 207 -2.14 -6.89 13.53
N TYR A 208 -3.01 -5.90 13.57
CA TYR A 208 -4.33 -5.89 12.93
C TYR A 208 -4.41 -4.72 11.95
N PRO A 209 -3.83 -4.86 10.74
CA PRO A 209 -3.83 -3.78 9.75
C PRO A 209 -5.24 -3.33 9.36
N PRO A 210 -5.41 -2.08 8.91
CA PRO A 210 -6.66 -1.62 8.30
C PRO A 210 -7.15 -2.60 7.22
N GLY A 211 -8.45 -2.83 7.14
CA GLY A 211 -9.05 -3.86 6.27
C GLY A 211 -9.11 -5.27 6.87
N SER A 212 -8.51 -5.50 8.04
CA SER A 212 -8.68 -6.77 8.75
C SER A 212 -10.06 -6.90 9.37
N VAL A 213 -10.74 -8.03 9.15
CA VAL A 213 -11.98 -8.35 9.86
C VAL A 213 -11.65 -9.06 11.15
N VAL A 214 -12.22 -8.59 12.25
CA VAL A 214 -11.91 -9.07 13.59
C VAL A 214 -13.18 -9.42 14.36
N GLN A 215 -13.06 -10.39 15.28
CA GLN A 215 -14.04 -10.62 16.34
C GLN A 215 -13.50 -10.06 17.64
N LEU A 216 -14.28 -9.23 18.30
CA LEU A 216 -13.95 -8.62 19.56
C LEU A 216 -14.22 -9.55 20.75
N SER A 217 -13.69 -9.21 21.92
CA SER A 217 -13.86 -9.97 23.17
C SER A 217 -15.31 -10.11 23.61
N ASN A 218 -16.19 -9.19 23.21
CA ASN A 218 -17.63 -9.26 23.47
C ASN A 218 -18.41 -10.05 22.39
N GLY A 219 -17.71 -10.65 21.41
CA GLY A 219 -18.30 -11.43 20.32
C GLY A 219 -18.74 -10.64 19.08
N GLN A 220 -18.75 -9.30 19.13
CA GLN A 220 -19.05 -8.46 17.98
C GLN A 220 -18.01 -8.66 16.87
N VAL A 221 -18.45 -8.45 15.62
CA VAL A 221 -17.58 -8.52 14.44
C VAL A 221 -17.43 -7.11 13.87
N GLY A 222 -16.22 -6.76 13.46
CA GLY A 222 -15.96 -5.45 12.88
C GLY A 222 -14.80 -5.45 11.88
N LEU A 223 -14.65 -4.32 11.21
CA LEU A 223 -13.57 -4.04 10.26
C LEU A 223 -12.61 -3.04 10.88
N VAL A 224 -11.33 -3.36 10.93
CA VAL A 224 -10.29 -2.40 11.34
C VAL A 224 -10.24 -1.26 10.35
N MET A 225 -10.48 -0.04 10.81
CA MET A 225 -10.51 1.18 10.00
C MET A 225 -9.20 1.95 10.08
N SER A 226 -8.59 1.99 11.27
CA SER A 226 -7.33 2.70 11.48
C SER A 226 -6.49 2.05 12.56
N VAL A 227 -5.18 2.29 12.50
CA VAL A 227 -4.21 1.84 13.51
C VAL A 227 -3.34 3.02 13.95
N ASN A 228 -3.04 3.04 15.24
CA ASN A 228 -2.07 3.96 15.81
C ASN A 228 -0.78 3.17 16.12
N PRO A 229 0.39 3.51 15.54
CA PRO A 229 1.64 2.80 15.77
C PRO A 229 2.10 2.78 17.23
N LYS A 230 1.62 3.72 18.06
CA LYS A 230 1.90 3.73 19.51
C LYS A 230 0.97 2.80 20.30
N ARG A 231 -0.17 2.35 19.70
CA ARG A 231 -1.21 1.54 20.34
C ARG A 231 -1.65 0.38 19.45
N LEU A 232 -0.70 -0.45 19.03
CA LEU A 232 -0.86 -1.50 18.01
C LEU A 232 -1.93 -2.55 18.32
N LEU A 233 -2.32 -2.73 19.58
CA LEU A 233 -3.33 -3.69 20.01
C LEU A 233 -4.75 -3.10 20.09
N PHE A 234 -4.88 -1.79 19.97
CA PHE A 234 -6.14 -1.06 20.12
C PHE A 234 -6.44 -0.22 18.87
N PRO A 235 -6.74 -0.86 17.73
CA PRO A 235 -7.16 -0.14 16.53
C PRO A 235 -8.58 0.42 16.68
N SER A 236 -8.93 1.37 15.81
CA SER A 236 -10.33 1.79 15.66
C SER A 236 -11.04 0.81 14.72
N VAL A 237 -12.23 0.38 15.10
CA VAL A 237 -12.98 -0.69 14.43
C VAL A 237 -14.39 -0.23 14.11
N LEU A 238 -14.80 -0.36 12.84
CA LEU A 238 -16.20 -0.22 12.40
C LEU A 238 -16.95 -1.48 12.78
N ILE A 239 -17.99 -1.34 13.60
CA ILE A 239 -18.74 -2.47 14.14
C ILE A 239 -19.88 -2.86 13.19
N TYR A 240 -20.03 -4.16 12.96
CA TYR A 240 -21.22 -4.71 12.30
C TYR A 240 -22.42 -4.66 13.23
N ASP A 241 -23.43 -3.90 12.82
CA ASP A 241 -24.75 -3.92 13.46
C ASP A 241 -25.83 -3.98 12.37
N PRO A 242 -26.62 -5.07 12.28
CA PRO A 242 -27.65 -5.19 11.26
C PRO A 242 -28.81 -4.19 11.40
N ALA A 243 -28.95 -3.54 12.55
CA ALA A 243 -29.98 -2.53 12.80
C ALA A 243 -29.56 -1.11 12.32
N ILE A 244 -28.28 -0.91 12.03
CA ILE A 244 -27.72 0.40 11.65
C ILE A 244 -27.22 0.34 10.21
N PRO A 245 -27.59 1.27 9.32
CA PRO A 245 -27.02 1.37 7.98
C PRO A 245 -25.50 1.56 8.04
N ARG A 246 -24.75 0.97 7.08
CA ARG A 246 -23.29 1.00 7.10
C ARG A 246 -22.68 2.41 7.24
N HIS A 247 -23.28 3.41 6.58
CA HIS A 247 -22.79 4.79 6.62
C HIS A 247 -22.99 5.48 7.98
N GLU A 248 -23.82 4.89 8.86
CA GLU A 248 -24.05 5.32 10.25
C GLU A 248 -23.40 4.38 11.24
N ALA A 249 -22.69 3.35 10.77
CA ALA A 249 -22.07 2.34 11.63
C ALA A 249 -21.05 2.98 12.59
N PRO A 250 -21.06 2.63 13.87
CA PRO A 250 -20.13 3.19 14.83
C PRO A 250 -18.71 2.71 14.55
N ILE A 251 -17.77 3.65 14.50
CA ILE A 251 -16.33 3.38 14.56
C ILE A 251 -15.93 3.62 16.00
N ILE A 252 -15.41 2.59 16.67
CA ILE A 252 -15.01 2.65 18.08
C ILE A 252 -13.51 2.48 18.22
N ASP A 253 -12.89 3.25 19.09
CA ASP A 253 -11.52 2.98 19.55
C ASP A 253 -11.59 1.91 20.63
N LEU A 254 -10.86 0.80 20.42
CA LEU A 254 -10.95 -0.34 21.33
C LEU A 254 -10.41 -0.05 22.72
N GLU A 255 -9.47 0.90 22.86
CA GLU A 255 -8.95 1.32 24.17
C GLU A 255 -10.02 2.04 24.98
N ASP A 256 -10.74 2.97 24.35
CA ASP A 256 -11.75 3.80 25.05
C ASP A 256 -12.91 2.97 25.60
N VAL A 257 -13.23 1.87 24.93
CA VAL A 257 -14.34 0.99 25.33
C VAL A 257 -13.88 -0.27 26.10
N GLY A 258 -12.56 -0.41 26.34
CA GLY A 258 -12.00 -1.54 27.08
C GLY A 258 -12.21 -2.91 26.40
N LEU A 259 -12.34 -2.92 25.07
CA LEU A 259 -12.49 -4.15 24.29
C LEU A 259 -11.15 -4.57 23.68
N SER A 260 -11.00 -5.85 23.43
CA SER A 260 -9.83 -6.43 22.76
C SER A 260 -10.25 -7.28 21.55
N ILE A 261 -9.29 -7.53 20.67
CA ILE A 261 -9.48 -8.42 19.54
C ILE A 261 -9.26 -9.87 19.98
N GLY A 262 -10.29 -10.70 19.87
CA GLY A 262 -10.22 -12.12 20.16
C GLY A 262 -9.58 -12.92 19.03
N LYS A 263 -9.94 -12.63 17.77
CA LYS A 263 -9.37 -13.29 16.59
C LYS A 263 -9.59 -12.51 15.31
N VAL A 264 -8.75 -12.79 14.30
CA VAL A 264 -8.93 -12.34 12.91
C VAL A 264 -9.81 -13.34 12.18
N ILE A 265 -10.77 -12.84 11.40
CA ILE A 265 -11.68 -13.66 10.59
C ILE A 265 -11.30 -13.49 9.11
N ALA A 266 -11.10 -14.60 8.40
CA ALA A 266 -10.94 -14.54 6.96
C ALA A 266 -12.27 -14.11 6.30
N PRO A 267 -12.28 -13.11 5.39
CA PRO A 267 -13.51 -12.62 4.75
C PRO A 267 -14.38 -13.72 4.13
N ALA A 268 -13.74 -14.76 3.56
CA ALA A 268 -14.44 -15.91 2.99
C ALA A 268 -15.26 -16.75 4.01
N ARG A 269 -15.04 -16.53 5.31
CA ARG A 269 -15.78 -17.22 6.40
C ARG A 269 -16.92 -16.39 6.96
N LEU A 270 -17.10 -15.16 6.47
CA LEU A 270 -18.18 -14.30 6.92
C LEU A 270 -19.52 -14.72 6.31
N PRO A 271 -20.62 -14.65 7.08
CA PRO A 271 -21.98 -14.70 6.51
C PRO A 271 -22.13 -13.57 5.47
N LYS A 272 -22.86 -13.85 4.40
CA LYS A 272 -23.06 -12.90 3.29
C LYS A 272 -23.49 -11.50 3.75
N PRO A 273 -24.48 -11.32 4.65
CA PRO A 273 -24.87 -9.97 5.12
C PRO A 273 -23.73 -9.22 5.84
N VAL A 274 -22.94 -9.94 6.64
CA VAL A 274 -21.77 -9.35 7.35
C VAL A 274 -20.70 -8.94 6.35
N PHE A 275 -20.44 -9.79 5.36
CA PHE A 275 -19.47 -9.50 4.31
C PHE A 275 -19.87 -8.27 3.48
N GLU A 276 -21.13 -8.20 3.05
CA GLU A 276 -21.64 -7.05 2.29
C GLU A 276 -21.63 -5.76 3.11
N TYR A 277 -21.95 -5.84 4.39
CA TYR A 277 -21.94 -4.69 5.30
C TYR A 277 -20.53 -4.15 5.55
N LEU A 278 -19.62 -5.02 5.99
CA LEU A 278 -18.24 -4.62 6.30
C LEU A 278 -17.43 -4.31 5.03
N ASN A 279 -17.78 -4.94 3.92
CA ASN A 279 -17.11 -4.82 2.63
C ASN A 279 -15.57 -4.88 2.73
N PRO A 280 -15.01 -5.95 3.31
CA PRO A 280 -13.57 -6.05 3.61
C PRO A 280 -12.66 -6.18 2.37
N ARG A 281 -13.25 -6.29 1.19
CA ARG A 281 -12.55 -6.36 -0.10
C ARG A 281 -12.54 -5.02 -0.83
N THR A 282 -13.15 -3.97 -0.26
CA THR A 282 -13.02 -2.63 -0.83
C THR A 282 -11.55 -2.25 -0.83
N ARG A 283 -11.08 -1.69 -1.93
CA ARG A 283 -9.68 -1.26 -2.07
C ARG A 283 -9.34 -0.27 -0.98
N ILE A 284 -8.26 -0.55 -0.29
CA ILE A 284 -7.74 0.29 0.78
C ILE A 284 -6.99 1.41 0.10
N SER A 285 -7.41 2.64 0.31
CA SER A 285 -6.58 3.81 0.11
C SER A 285 -6.22 4.39 1.47
N PHE A 286 -4.96 4.72 1.66
CA PHE A 286 -4.50 5.30 2.91
C PHE A 286 -4.59 6.82 2.85
N TYR A 287 -5.00 7.45 3.93
CA TYR A 287 -4.91 8.89 4.12
C TYR A 287 -4.55 9.21 5.57
N PHE A 288 -4.11 10.42 5.81
CA PHE A 288 -3.77 10.91 7.15
C PHE A 288 -4.88 11.82 7.64
N ASP A 289 -5.34 11.60 8.86
CA ASP A 289 -6.29 12.48 9.52
C ASP A 289 -5.55 13.38 10.53
N HIS A 290 -5.82 14.68 10.45
CA HIS A 290 -5.29 15.69 11.37
C HIS A 290 -6.31 16.13 12.43
N SER A 291 -7.53 15.56 12.42
CA SER A 291 -8.64 16.04 13.25
C SER A 291 -8.51 15.72 14.75
N ASN A 292 -7.50 14.96 15.17
CA ASN A 292 -7.26 14.64 16.58
C ASN A 292 -6.30 15.60 17.32
N ILE A 293 -5.97 16.76 16.72
CA ILE A 293 -5.31 17.84 17.47
C ILE A 293 -6.39 18.65 18.17
N SER A 294 -6.88 18.15 19.29
CA SER A 294 -7.62 19.00 20.24
C SER A 294 -6.66 20.10 20.72
N PRO A 295 -7.00 21.37 20.59
CA PRO A 295 -6.21 22.42 21.19
C PRO A 295 -6.39 22.29 22.72
N HIS A 296 -5.38 21.73 23.38
CA HIS A 296 -5.23 21.93 24.80
C HIS A 296 -4.81 23.38 25.02
N THR A 297 -5.77 24.24 25.26
CA THR A 297 -5.61 25.50 25.97
C THR A 297 -6.00 25.30 27.44
#